data_f36f1c3fd580eeb86d63caa8b3b72158
#
_entry.id   f36f1c3fd580eeb86d63caa8b3b72158
#
_cell.length_a   1.000
_cell.length_b   1.000
_cell.length_c   1.000
_cell.angle_alpha   90.00
_cell.angle_beta   90.00
_cell.angle_gamma   90.00
#
_symmetry.space_group_name_H-M   'P 1'
#
loop_
_entity.id
_entity.type
_entity.pdbx_description
1 polymer ?
#
loop_
_entity_poly.entity_id
_entity_poly.type
_entity_poly.pdbx_seq_one_letter_code
_entity_poly.pdbx_strand_id
1 'polypeptide(L)'
;MPIDRAAIAAITAALAPFRPRVAAALANIGMLASSGISTRQMARALPQIITEAVPIDALGVFWSSAEGMMTDGWSEVPSLLSAATLRSSADYRAVRKYGWPTFGENVLAGPGAGMLPPRQDEAFYASAFYAGSFGAGGMRHILDAVVHDGNRPWGCYLLMRRSEQGPFDAQEIATAAAIGQLSIPAFLQADAPRPATRRFAGGVISTGADGSIVFRNLAAHQSLWMLARDHEQPLSDIGDDSFEDLYGRFCAEGAAKALQTGNHREEHRNRWGNFVINYARSDDAGVIVTIDQMLPFACHLATRIAGLDLSPRRVMVCWLLVLGHSRKDIAHLLEVGVDTVNEHISALYARFGAGTAVDLVRAFSD
;
A
#
# COMPACT_ATOMS: atom_id res chain seq x y z
N MET A 1 -14.29 2.31 -11.94
CA MET A 1 -15.00 1.32 -12.80
C MET A 1 -15.75 0.37 -11.88
N PRO A 2 -16.99 -0.04 -12.15
CA PRO A 2 -17.60 -1.10 -11.38
C PRO A 2 -16.82 -2.41 -11.62
N ILE A 3 -16.72 -3.24 -10.60
CA ILE A 3 -16.15 -4.60 -10.72
C ILE A 3 -17.02 -5.37 -11.70
N ASP A 4 -16.44 -5.83 -12.79
CA ASP A 4 -17.13 -6.53 -13.86
C ASP A 4 -16.85 -8.05 -13.84
N ARG A 5 -17.48 -8.76 -14.76
CA ARG A 5 -17.36 -10.22 -14.88
C ARG A 5 -15.93 -10.65 -15.26
N ALA A 6 -15.22 -9.86 -16.07
CA ALA A 6 -13.86 -10.18 -16.47
C ALA A 6 -12.90 -10.09 -15.27
N ALA A 7 -13.04 -9.06 -14.43
CA ALA A 7 -12.27 -8.92 -13.19
C ALA A 7 -12.54 -10.11 -12.24
N ILE A 8 -13.80 -10.49 -12.03
CA ILE A 8 -14.17 -11.64 -11.18
C ILE A 8 -13.59 -12.94 -11.74
N ALA A 9 -13.65 -13.16 -13.05
CA ALA A 9 -13.10 -14.36 -13.69
C ALA A 9 -11.57 -14.42 -13.51
N ALA A 10 -10.86 -13.31 -13.73
CA ALA A 10 -9.43 -13.21 -13.52
C ALA A 10 -9.03 -13.50 -12.06
N ILE A 11 -9.73 -12.89 -11.10
CA ILE A 11 -9.53 -13.16 -9.68
C ILE A 11 -9.75 -14.65 -9.40
N THR A 12 -10.88 -15.23 -9.81
CA THR A 12 -11.22 -16.64 -9.55
C THR A 12 -10.17 -17.60 -10.13
N ALA A 13 -9.69 -17.34 -11.34
CA ALA A 13 -8.64 -18.14 -11.96
C ALA A 13 -7.32 -18.08 -11.18
N ALA A 14 -6.94 -16.89 -10.70
CA ALA A 14 -5.71 -16.70 -9.91
C ALA A 14 -5.76 -17.43 -8.55
N LEU A 15 -6.93 -17.68 -7.98
CA LEU A 15 -7.07 -18.31 -6.67
C LEU A 15 -6.88 -19.84 -6.68
N ALA A 16 -7.09 -20.49 -7.82
CA ALA A 16 -7.18 -21.95 -7.93
C ALA A 16 -6.00 -22.74 -7.30
N PRO A 17 -4.72 -22.30 -7.41
CA PRO A 17 -3.60 -23.07 -6.86
C PRO A 17 -3.37 -22.87 -5.36
N PHE A 18 -4.12 -21.98 -4.68
CA PHE A 18 -3.81 -21.57 -3.32
C PHE A 18 -4.71 -22.20 -2.27
N ARG A 19 -4.18 -22.39 -1.05
CA ARG A 19 -4.97 -22.82 0.11
C ARG A 19 -6.06 -21.80 0.45
N PRO A 20 -7.18 -22.21 1.07
CA PRO A 20 -8.35 -21.34 1.28
C PRO A 20 -8.07 -19.99 1.93
N ARG A 21 -7.21 -19.94 2.95
CA ARG A 21 -6.85 -18.68 3.64
C ARG A 21 -6.09 -17.72 2.72
N VAL A 22 -5.08 -18.22 2.02
CA VAL A 22 -4.30 -17.42 1.05
C VAL A 22 -5.19 -16.99 -0.10
N ALA A 23 -6.03 -17.89 -0.62
CA ALA A 23 -7.00 -17.58 -1.68
C ALA A 23 -7.99 -16.49 -1.24
N ALA A 24 -8.44 -16.47 0.01
CA ALA A 24 -9.30 -15.42 0.54
C ALA A 24 -8.58 -14.05 0.60
N ALA A 25 -7.34 -14.02 1.03
CA ALA A 25 -6.53 -12.81 1.03
C ALA A 25 -6.27 -12.30 -0.40
N LEU A 26 -5.93 -13.19 -1.34
CA LEU A 26 -5.78 -12.85 -2.76
C LEU A 26 -7.11 -12.36 -3.38
N ALA A 27 -8.25 -12.95 -3.02
CA ALA A 27 -9.56 -12.45 -3.45
C ALA A 27 -9.79 -11.01 -2.96
N ASN A 28 -9.45 -10.72 -1.69
CA ASN A 28 -9.57 -9.37 -1.14
C ASN A 28 -8.67 -8.36 -1.88
N ILE A 29 -7.43 -8.73 -2.17
CA ILE A 29 -6.49 -7.90 -2.95
C ILE A 29 -7.04 -7.64 -4.35
N GLY A 30 -7.50 -8.68 -5.06
CA GLY A 30 -8.05 -8.55 -6.41
C GLY A 30 -9.31 -7.68 -6.46
N MET A 31 -10.21 -7.83 -5.48
CA MET A 31 -11.41 -6.99 -5.37
C MET A 31 -11.06 -5.53 -5.11
N LEU A 32 -10.09 -5.26 -4.21
CA LEU A 32 -9.60 -3.91 -3.95
C LEU A 32 -8.97 -3.31 -5.21
N ALA A 33 -8.09 -4.04 -5.88
CA ALA A 33 -7.42 -3.58 -7.10
C ALA A 33 -8.42 -3.28 -8.23
N SER A 34 -9.52 -4.02 -8.30
CA SER A 34 -10.59 -3.82 -9.29
C SER A 34 -11.62 -2.74 -8.89
N SER A 35 -11.52 -2.17 -7.70
CA SER A 35 -12.48 -1.17 -7.19
C SER A 35 -12.35 0.22 -7.83
N GLY A 36 -11.39 0.40 -8.73
CA GLY A 36 -11.14 1.66 -9.43
C GLY A 36 -10.36 2.69 -8.59
N ILE A 37 -9.65 2.25 -7.55
CA ILE A 37 -8.75 3.09 -6.74
C ILE A 37 -7.32 2.81 -7.22
N SER A 38 -6.51 3.87 -7.36
CA SER A 38 -5.11 3.69 -7.75
C SER A 38 -4.27 3.11 -6.61
N THR A 39 -3.20 2.41 -6.98
CA THR A 39 -2.26 1.82 -6.00
C THR A 39 -1.66 2.90 -5.09
N ARG A 40 -1.46 4.14 -5.56
CA ARG A 40 -0.97 5.24 -4.72
C ARG A 40 -1.93 5.58 -3.59
N GLN A 41 -3.23 5.66 -3.89
CA GLN A 41 -4.25 5.99 -2.90
C GLN A 41 -4.46 4.87 -1.85
N MET A 42 -4.11 3.63 -2.19
CA MET A 42 -4.23 2.50 -1.26
C MET A 42 -2.90 2.10 -0.60
N ALA A 43 -1.76 2.72 -0.95
CA ALA A 43 -0.43 2.28 -0.55
C ALA A 43 -0.31 1.99 0.96
N ARG A 44 -0.84 2.87 1.82
CA ARG A 44 -0.79 2.70 3.28
C ARG A 44 -1.71 1.61 3.83
N ALA A 45 -2.73 1.19 3.09
CA ALA A 45 -3.61 0.08 3.49
C ALA A 45 -3.04 -1.29 3.06
N LEU A 46 -2.21 -1.32 2.03
CA LEU A 46 -1.69 -2.56 1.44
C LEU A 46 -0.91 -3.45 2.42
N PRO A 47 -0.05 -2.94 3.32
CA PRO A 47 0.71 -3.80 4.25
C PRO A 47 -0.21 -4.71 5.05
N GLN A 48 -1.27 -4.15 5.66
CA GLN A 48 -2.22 -4.93 6.46
C GLN A 48 -2.96 -5.99 5.64
N ILE A 49 -3.24 -5.69 4.36
CA ILE A 49 -3.99 -6.60 3.48
C ILE A 49 -3.07 -7.70 2.94
N ILE A 50 -1.85 -7.35 2.53
CA ILE A 50 -0.88 -8.27 1.94
C ILE A 50 -0.35 -9.26 2.98
N THR A 51 -0.15 -8.82 4.24
CA THR A 51 0.37 -9.69 5.31
C THR A 51 -0.52 -10.90 5.60
N GLU A 52 -1.81 -10.84 5.24
CA GLU A 52 -2.72 -12.00 5.35
C GLU A 52 -2.45 -13.08 4.29
N ALA A 53 -1.87 -12.72 3.15
CA ALA A 53 -1.48 -13.64 2.09
C ALA A 53 -0.04 -14.12 2.24
N VAL A 54 0.88 -13.21 2.53
CA VAL A 54 2.31 -13.45 2.75
C VAL A 54 2.71 -12.67 3.99
N PRO A 55 3.08 -13.35 5.11
CA PRO A 55 3.54 -12.66 6.31
C PRO A 55 4.77 -11.79 6.01
N ILE A 56 4.71 -10.50 6.34
CA ILE A 56 5.77 -9.51 6.13
C ILE A 56 5.89 -8.58 7.33
N ASP A 57 7.07 -7.99 7.53
CA ASP A 57 7.31 -6.93 8.53
C ASP A 57 7.20 -5.53 7.92
N ALA A 58 7.43 -5.41 6.60
CA ALA A 58 7.30 -4.14 5.89
C ALA A 58 7.03 -4.35 4.40
N LEU A 59 6.41 -3.34 3.79
CA LEU A 59 6.10 -3.27 2.37
C LEU A 59 6.72 -2.02 1.74
N GLY A 60 7.23 -2.18 0.51
CA GLY A 60 7.51 -1.11 -0.42
C GLY A 60 6.67 -1.26 -1.69
N VAL A 61 6.31 -0.16 -2.31
CA VAL A 61 5.62 -0.13 -3.60
C VAL A 61 6.36 0.86 -4.48
N PHE A 62 6.79 0.41 -5.66
CA PHE A 62 7.53 1.23 -6.60
C PHE A 62 6.88 1.17 -7.98
N TRP A 63 6.75 2.32 -8.61
CA TRP A 63 6.18 2.45 -9.95
C TRP A 63 7.29 2.58 -10.99
N SER A 64 7.04 2.06 -12.19
CA SER A 64 8.00 2.14 -13.29
C SER A 64 7.39 2.78 -14.54
N SER A 65 8.24 3.42 -15.36
CA SER A 65 7.92 3.74 -16.75
C SER A 65 7.90 2.47 -17.61
N ALA A 66 7.48 2.59 -18.86
CA ALA A 66 7.54 1.49 -19.82
C ALA A 66 8.98 1.01 -20.10
N GLU A 67 9.96 1.89 -19.96
CA GLU A 67 11.39 1.62 -20.13
C GLU A 67 12.06 1.07 -18.86
N GLY A 68 11.27 0.80 -17.79
CA GLY A 68 11.76 0.24 -16.54
C GLY A 68 12.41 1.27 -15.60
N MET A 69 12.24 2.58 -15.83
CA MET A 69 12.71 3.60 -14.90
C MET A 69 11.78 3.71 -13.69
N MET A 70 12.33 3.80 -12.51
CA MET A 70 11.57 4.03 -11.29
C MET A 70 11.02 5.47 -11.29
N THR A 71 9.70 5.61 -11.38
CA THR A 71 9.01 6.92 -11.49
C THR A 71 8.41 7.39 -10.19
N ASP A 72 8.22 6.49 -9.23
CA ASP A 72 7.67 6.81 -7.92
C ASP A 72 7.91 5.68 -6.92
N GLY A 73 7.75 5.96 -5.62
CA GLY A 73 7.90 4.97 -4.57
C GLY A 73 7.22 5.36 -3.28
N TRP A 74 6.81 4.34 -2.55
CA TRP A 74 6.34 4.43 -1.18
C TRP A 74 6.88 3.23 -0.39
N SER A 75 7.28 3.41 0.86
CA SER A 75 7.78 2.32 1.69
C SER A 75 7.53 2.56 3.18
N GLU A 76 7.30 1.48 3.92
CA GLU A 76 7.33 1.49 5.38
C GLU A 76 8.76 1.60 5.93
N VAL A 77 9.77 1.37 5.09
CA VAL A 77 11.20 1.53 5.42
C VAL A 77 11.72 2.83 4.79
N PRO A 78 11.85 3.93 5.56
CA PRO A 78 12.17 5.26 5.02
C PRO A 78 13.51 5.31 4.28
N SER A 79 14.50 4.54 4.72
CA SER A 79 15.81 4.47 4.08
C SER A 79 15.76 4.03 2.61
N LEU A 80 14.73 3.29 2.21
CA LEU A 80 14.52 2.91 0.80
C LEU A 80 14.11 4.07 -0.08
N LEU A 81 13.58 5.14 0.50
CA LEU A 81 13.17 6.36 -0.20
C LEU A 81 14.24 7.46 -0.13
N SER A 82 15.39 7.21 0.50
CA SER A 82 16.50 8.19 0.48
C SER A 82 17.07 8.32 -0.93
N ALA A 83 17.44 9.54 -1.31
CA ALA A 83 18.04 9.80 -2.62
C ALA A 83 19.29 8.96 -2.85
N ALA A 84 20.09 8.67 -1.81
CA ALA A 84 21.26 7.80 -1.90
C ALA A 84 20.88 6.37 -2.30
N THR A 85 19.84 5.79 -1.66
CA THR A 85 19.34 4.44 -1.99
C THR A 85 18.73 4.41 -3.38
N LEU A 86 17.91 5.40 -3.73
CA LEU A 86 17.23 5.47 -5.03
C LEU A 86 18.23 5.61 -6.18
N ARG A 87 19.25 6.47 -6.02
CA ARG A 87 20.36 6.59 -6.99
C ARG A 87 21.15 5.28 -7.09
N SER A 88 21.45 4.64 -5.97
CA SER A 88 22.21 3.38 -5.96
C SER A 88 21.40 2.22 -6.57
N SER A 89 20.08 2.19 -6.40
CA SER A 89 19.20 1.18 -7.03
C SER A 89 19.13 1.33 -8.55
N ALA A 90 19.25 2.56 -9.04
CA ALA A 90 19.33 2.90 -10.46
C ALA A 90 20.76 2.72 -11.01
N ASP A 91 21.79 2.77 -10.15
CA ASP A 91 23.18 2.63 -10.58
C ASP A 91 23.51 1.17 -10.84
N TYR A 92 23.59 0.85 -12.12
CA TYR A 92 24.00 -0.43 -12.65
C TYR A 92 25.31 -0.96 -12.03
N ARG A 93 26.27 -0.10 -11.68
CA ARG A 93 27.56 -0.48 -11.10
C ARG A 93 27.47 -0.88 -9.64
N ALA A 94 26.58 -0.25 -8.88
CA ALA A 94 26.44 -0.48 -7.45
C ALA A 94 25.85 -1.87 -7.14
N VAL A 95 24.92 -2.37 -7.97
CA VAL A 95 24.21 -3.64 -7.75
C VAL A 95 24.81 -4.79 -8.55
N ARG A 96 25.35 -4.57 -9.75
CA ARG A 96 25.91 -5.62 -10.62
C ARG A 96 27.14 -6.32 -10.09
N LYS A 97 27.95 -5.68 -9.28
CA LYS A 97 29.10 -6.36 -8.67
C LYS A 97 28.68 -7.50 -7.73
N TYR A 98 27.42 -7.52 -7.30
CA TYR A 98 26.82 -8.59 -6.50
C TYR A 98 26.00 -9.59 -7.33
N GLY A 99 25.98 -9.46 -8.66
CA GLY A 99 25.21 -10.32 -9.54
C GLY A 99 23.70 -10.06 -9.52
N TRP A 100 23.28 -8.87 -9.11
CA TRP A 100 21.86 -8.52 -9.01
C TRP A 100 21.35 -7.77 -10.21
N PRO A 101 20.07 -7.94 -10.54
CA PRO A 101 19.41 -7.07 -11.48
C PRO A 101 19.25 -5.67 -10.85
N THR A 102 19.36 -4.64 -11.66
CA THR A 102 18.85 -3.32 -11.32
C THR A 102 17.32 -3.37 -11.23
N PHE A 103 16.70 -2.35 -10.62
CA PHE A 103 15.24 -2.22 -10.63
C PHE A 103 14.67 -2.36 -12.06
N GLY A 104 15.26 -1.64 -13.03
CA GLY A 104 14.80 -1.68 -14.42
C GLY A 104 14.90 -3.06 -15.04
N GLU A 105 16.03 -3.75 -14.89
CA GLU A 105 16.20 -5.11 -15.39
C GLU A 105 15.20 -6.08 -14.76
N ASN A 106 14.93 -5.93 -13.46
CA ASN A 106 13.98 -6.79 -12.77
C ASN A 106 12.55 -6.62 -13.28
N VAL A 107 12.07 -5.38 -13.38
CA VAL A 107 10.69 -5.14 -13.85
C VAL A 107 10.51 -5.43 -15.33
N LEU A 108 11.55 -5.28 -16.17
CA LEU A 108 11.54 -5.60 -17.59
C LEU A 108 11.65 -7.11 -17.89
N ALA A 109 12.09 -7.90 -16.91
CA ALA A 109 12.17 -9.37 -17.09
C ALA A 109 10.80 -10.03 -17.26
N GLY A 110 9.71 -9.33 -16.97
CA GLY A 110 8.35 -9.82 -17.09
C GLY A 110 7.68 -10.10 -15.75
N PRO A 111 6.45 -10.66 -15.78
CA PRO A 111 5.70 -10.95 -14.56
C PRO A 111 6.36 -12.06 -13.74
N GLY A 112 6.36 -11.91 -12.41
CA GLY A 112 6.91 -12.92 -11.51
C GLY A 112 7.25 -12.36 -10.13
N ALA A 113 7.87 -13.20 -9.33
CA ALA A 113 8.44 -12.80 -8.04
C ALA A 113 9.75 -13.52 -7.80
N GLY A 114 10.68 -12.88 -7.09
CA GLY A 114 11.99 -13.44 -6.80
C GLY A 114 12.63 -12.81 -5.58
N MET A 115 13.45 -13.59 -4.87
CA MET A 115 14.18 -13.09 -3.70
C MET A 115 15.36 -12.20 -4.09
N LEU A 116 15.63 -11.17 -3.29
CA LEU A 116 16.81 -10.32 -3.33
C LEU A 116 17.65 -10.50 -2.05
N PRO A 117 18.90 -10.91 -2.16
CA PRO A 117 19.56 -11.45 -3.36
C PRO A 117 18.97 -12.80 -3.79
N PRO A 118 19.09 -13.19 -5.05
CA PRO A 118 18.66 -14.51 -5.53
C PRO A 118 19.33 -15.66 -4.78
N ARG A 119 20.49 -15.40 -4.21
CA ARG A 119 21.20 -16.31 -3.30
C ARG A 119 21.54 -15.55 -2.03
N GLN A 120 21.51 -16.24 -0.87
CA GLN A 120 22.00 -15.71 0.39
C GLN A 120 23.51 -15.43 0.22
N ASP A 121 23.85 -14.16 0.03
CA ASP A 121 25.23 -13.71 -0.21
C ASP A 121 25.69 -12.79 0.93
N GLU A 122 26.62 -13.26 1.74
CA GLU A 122 27.17 -12.50 2.86
C GLU A 122 27.86 -11.22 2.40
N ALA A 123 28.45 -11.19 1.18
CA ALA A 123 29.03 -9.96 0.62
C ALA A 123 27.98 -8.88 0.40
N PHE A 124 26.75 -9.27 0.02
CA PHE A 124 25.64 -8.32 -0.07
C PHE A 124 25.31 -7.73 1.29
N TYR A 125 25.10 -8.56 2.29
CA TYR A 125 24.73 -8.12 3.63
C TYR A 125 25.82 -7.28 4.31
N ALA A 126 27.09 -7.45 3.92
CA ALA A 126 28.20 -6.61 4.35
C ALA A 126 28.35 -5.31 3.55
N SER A 127 27.55 -5.10 2.51
CA SER A 127 27.67 -3.93 1.62
C SER A 127 27.14 -2.64 2.25
N ALA A 128 27.73 -1.51 1.90
CA ALA A 128 27.21 -0.19 2.25
C ALA A 128 25.80 0.06 1.69
N PHE A 129 25.49 -0.53 0.53
CA PHE A 129 24.14 -0.46 -0.05
C PHE A 129 23.10 -1.09 0.87
N TYR A 130 23.33 -2.35 1.29
CA TYR A 130 22.41 -3.02 2.22
C TYR A 130 22.32 -2.27 3.55
N ALA A 131 23.45 -1.89 4.14
CA ALA A 131 23.47 -1.18 5.41
C ALA A 131 22.71 0.15 5.37
N GLY A 132 22.80 0.90 4.28
CA GLY A 132 22.10 2.19 4.10
C GLY A 132 20.65 2.09 3.64
N SER A 133 20.23 0.93 3.14
CA SER A 133 18.87 0.69 2.61
C SER A 133 18.06 -0.25 3.51
N PHE A 134 18.01 -1.52 3.17
CA PHE A 134 17.24 -2.55 3.87
C PHE A 134 17.72 -2.77 5.30
N GLY A 135 19.04 -2.81 5.51
CA GLY A 135 19.66 -3.01 6.81
C GLY A 135 19.36 -1.90 7.80
N ALA A 136 19.28 -0.64 7.35
CA ALA A 136 18.87 0.49 8.18
C ALA A 136 17.45 0.32 8.74
N GLY A 137 16.56 -0.38 8.03
CA GLY A 137 15.22 -0.75 8.49
C GLY A 137 15.16 -2.08 9.25
N GLY A 138 16.28 -2.78 9.39
CA GLY A 138 16.34 -4.12 10.01
C GLY A 138 15.79 -5.24 9.12
N MET A 139 15.62 -5.00 7.81
CA MET A 139 15.06 -5.99 6.87
C MET A 139 16.16 -6.91 6.33
N ARG A 140 15.99 -8.22 6.48
CA ARG A 140 16.96 -9.23 6.06
C ARG A 140 16.54 -9.97 4.79
N HIS A 141 15.29 -10.37 4.70
CA HIS A 141 14.76 -11.13 3.58
C HIS A 141 13.88 -10.22 2.74
N ILE A 142 14.18 -10.13 1.45
CA ILE A 142 13.51 -9.24 0.50
C ILE A 142 12.98 -10.09 -0.65
N LEU A 143 11.74 -9.86 -1.03
CA LEU A 143 11.05 -10.53 -2.12
C LEU A 143 10.42 -9.46 -3.03
N ASP A 144 10.84 -9.44 -4.29
CA ASP A 144 10.23 -8.63 -5.33
C ASP A 144 9.03 -9.34 -5.93
N ALA A 145 7.91 -8.64 -6.08
CA ALA A 145 6.76 -9.09 -6.85
C ALA A 145 6.46 -8.07 -7.95
N VAL A 146 6.80 -8.44 -9.19
CA VAL A 146 6.69 -7.55 -10.36
C VAL A 146 5.24 -7.43 -10.80
N VAL A 147 4.79 -6.19 -11.01
CA VAL A 147 3.50 -5.87 -11.62
C VAL A 147 3.72 -5.58 -13.09
N HIS A 148 3.33 -6.54 -13.94
CA HIS A 148 3.60 -6.53 -15.39
C HIS A 148 2.43 -7.20 -16.14
N ASP A 149 1.88 -6.54 -17.15
CA ASP A 149 0.69 -7.02 -17.88
C ASP A 149 1.00 -7.94 -19.08
N GLY A 150 2.26 -8.34 -19.21
CA GLY A 150 2.77 -9.12 -20.36
C GLY A 150 3.38 -8.24 -21.45
N ASN A 151 2.99 -6.96 -21.55
CA ASN A 151 3.48 -6.03 -22.57
C ASN A 151 4.46 -5.01 -21.99
N ARG A 152 4.21 -4.54 -20.74
CA ARG A 152 5.04 -3.55 -20.07
C ARG A 152 5.01 -3.71 -18.55
N PRO A 153 6.07 -3.26 -17.88
CA PRO A 153 6.07 -3.13 -16.41
C PRO A 153 5.21 -1.94 -15.98
N TRP A 154 4.63 -2.08 -14.77
CA TRP A 154 3.92 -1.02 -14.06
C TRP A 154 4.62 -0.66 -12.75
N GLY A 155 5.40 -1.60 -12.20
CA GLY A 155 6.16 -1.45 -10.99
C GLY A 155 6.43 -2.76 -10.27
N CYS A 156 6.72 -2.68 -8.98
CA CYS A 156 6.85 -3.86 -8.13
C CYS A 156 6.44 -3.58 -6.69
N TYR A 157 6.12 -4.64 -5.98
CA TYR A 157 6.09 -4.67 -4.52
C TYR A 157 7.41 -5.21 -3.99
N LEU A 158 7.94 -4.61 -2.93
CA LEU A 158 9.00 -5.17 -2.10
C LEU A 158 8.38 -5.69 -0.80
N LEU A 159 8.32 -7.01 -0.65
CA LEU A 159 7.89 -7.68 0.56
C LEU A 159 9.14 -7.94 1.41
N MET A 160 9.12 -7.49 2.65
CA MET A 160 10.32 -7.50 3.48
C MET A 160 10.08 -8.17 4.82
N ARG A 161 11.08 -8.93 5.29
CA ARG A 161 11.09 -9.58 6.59
C ARG A 161 12.37 -9.32 7.35
N ARG A 162 12.27 -9.34 8.66
CA ARG A 162 13.41 -9.38 9.56
C ARG A 162 14.02 -10.80 9.59
N SER A 163 15.20 -10.94 10.18
CA SER A 163 15.92 -12.21 10.26
C SER A 163 15.13 -13.33 10.96
N GLU A 164 14.29 -12.97 11.93
CA GLU A 164 13.58 -13.91 12.79
C GLU A 164 12.51 -14.73 12.04
N GLN A 165 11.96 -14.18 10.97
CA GLN A 165 10.93 -14.85 10.16
C GLN A 165 11.50 -15.83 9.13
N GLY A 166 12.80 -15.74 8.84
CA GLY A 166 13.44 -16.55 7.80
C GLY A 166 13.09 -16.12 6.37
N PRO A 167 13.73 -16.78 5.38
CA PRO A 167 13.50 -16.49 3.96
C PRO A 167 12.09 -16.91 3.51
N PHE A 168 11.62 -16.32 2.43
CA PHE A 168 10.36 -16.68 1.78
C PHE A 168 10.47 -18.08 1.16
N ASP A 169 9.43 -18.89 1.34
CA ASP A 169 9.35 -20.21 0.71
C ASP A 169 8.77 -20.12 -0.72
N ALA A 170 8.78 -21.26 -1.44
CA ALA A 170 8.31 -21.32 -2.81
C ALA A 170 6.82 -20.98 -2.96
N GLN A 171 5.99 -21.29 -1.96
CA GLN A 171 4.56 -20.97 -1.98
C GLN A 171 4.32 -19.48 -1.74
N GLU A 172 5.09 -18.85 -0.86
CA GLU A 172 5.04 -17.42 -0.59
C GLU A 172 5.52 -16.62 -1.81
N ILE A 173 6.57 -17.09 -2.51
CA ILE A 173 7.03 -16.50 -3.77
C ILE A 173 5.93 -16.59 -4.84
N ALA A 174 5.28 -17.75 -4.99
CA ALA A 174 4.15 -17.91 -5.92
C ALA A 174 2.96 -17.00 -5.53
N THR A 175 2.70 -16.85 -4.23
CA THR A 175 1.65 -15.94 -3.72
C THR A 175 1.98 -14.49 -4.03
N ALA A 176 3.22 -14.06 -3.85
CA ALA A 176 3.67 -12.71 -4.18
C ALA A 176 3.54 -12.42 -5.69
N ALA A 177 3.88 -13.39 -6.56
CA ALA A 177 3.65 -13.27 -7.99
C ALA A 177 2.16 -13.07 -8.33
N ALA A 178 1.26 -13.82 -7.67
CA ALA A 178 -0.19 -13.64 -7.83
C ALA A 178 -0.67 -12.26 -7.33
N ILE A 179 -0.11 -11.72 -6.24
CA ILE A 179 -0.37 -10.35 -5.78
C ILE A 179 -0.01 -9.34 -6.87
N GLY A 180 1.17 -9.47 -7.48
CA GLY A 180 1.59 -8.60 -8.59
C GLY A 180 0.59 -8.61 -9.74
N GLN A 181 0.15 -9.78 -10.17
CA GLN A 181 -0.82 -9.94 -11.26
C GLN A 181 -2.21 -9.37 -10.92
N LEU A 182 -2.72 -9.67 -9.74
CA LEU A 182 -4.02 -9.17 -9.29
C LEU A 182 -4.05 -7.66 -9.08
N SER A 183 -2.89 -7.03 -8.88
CA SER A 183 -2.77 -5.59 -8.65
C SER A 183 -2.73 -4.75 -9.93
N ILE A 184 -2.58 -5.35 -11.11
CA ILE A 184 -2.49 -4.63 -12.39
C ILE A 184 -3.61 -3.59 -12.56
N PRO A 185 -4.91 -3.89 -12.31
CA PRO A 185 -5.98 -2.90 -12.47
C PRO A 185 -5.78 -1.62 -11.65
N ALA A 186 -5.19 -1.74 -10.44
CA ALA A 186 -4.94 -0.60 -9.57
C ALA A 186 -3.74 0.24 -10.03
N PHE A 187 -2.73 -0.37 -10.63
CA PHE A 187 -1.61 0.35 -11.24
C PHE A 187 -2.01 1.09 -12.52
N LEU A 188 -2.97 0.55 -13.26
CA LEU A 188 -3.56 1.17 -14.45
C LEU A 188 -4.51 2.32 -14.13
N GLN A 189 -5.01 2.39 -12.89
CA GLN A 189 -6.00 3.39 -12.52
C GLN A 189 -5.38 4.77 -12.42
N ALA A 190 -6.04 5.78 -13.03
CA ALA A 190 -5.63 7.16 -12.91
C ALA A 190 -5.66 7.64 -11.45
N ASP A 191 -4.68 8.46 -11.08
CA ASP A 191 -4.50 9.01 -9.73
C ASP A 191 -5.45 10.18 -9.41
N ALA A 192 -6.68 10.18 -9.95
CA ALA A 192 -7.65 11.21 -9.64
C ALA A 192 -8.09 11.11 -8.17
N PRO A 193 -8.02 12.20 -7.39
CA PRO A 193 -8.49 12.21 -6.01
C PRO A 193 -9.95 11.75 -5.92
N ARG A 194 -10.21 10.72 -5.10
CA ARG A 194 -11.57 10.21 -4.89
C ARG A 194 -12.14 10.73 -3.58
N PRO A 195 -13.48 10.80 -3.47
CA PRO A 195 -14.10 11.07 -2.18
C PRO A 195 -13.57 10.07 -1.15
N ALA A 196 -12.93 10.59 -0.12
CA ALA A 196 -12.35 9.83 0.96
C ALA A 196 -12.98 10.30 2.26
N THR A 197 -13.51 9.39 3.03
CA THR A 197 -14.33 9.73 4.19
C THR A 197 -13.72 9.24 5.49
N ARG A 198 -12.64 8.45 5.44
CA ARG A 198 -12.10 7.83 6.63
C ARG A 198 -10.63 8.14 6.86
N ARG A 199 -10.37 8.52 8.08
CA ARG A 199 -9.03 8.71 8.63
C ARG A 199 -8.28 7.39 8.69
N PHE A 200 -7.08 7.37 8.12
CA PHE A 200 -6.14 6.27 8.25
C PHE A 200 -4.86 6.76 8.90
N ALA A 201 -4.34 6.00 9.85
CA ALA A 201 -3.15 6.19 10.67
C ALA A 201 -2.53 7.60 10.63
N GLY A 202 -2.73 8.38 11.68
CA GLY A 202 -2.27 9.75 11.78
C GLY A 202 -0.76 9.89 11.91
N GLY A 203 -0.17 10.73 11.09
CA GLY A 203 1.13 11.32 11.37
C GLY A 203 1.02 12.23 12.59
N VAL A 204 1.99 12.18 13.49
CA VAL A 204 2.06 13.08 14.66
C VAL A 204 3.44 13.71 14.70
N ILE A 205 3.46 15.04 14.85
CA ILE A 205 4.65 15.86 15.06
C ILE A 205 4.38 16.73 16.28
N SER A 206 5.35 16.88 17.15
CA SER A 206 5.32 17.83 18.27
C SER A 206 6.52 18.77 18.14
N THR A 207 6.27 20.06 18.33
CA THR A 207 7.32 21.09 18.37
C THR A 207 7.45 21.71 19.75
N GLY A 208 8.66 22.20 20.05
CA GLY A 208 8.90 23.07 21.20
C GLY A 208 8.40 24.49 20.97
N ALA A 209 8.52 25.33 21.99
CA ALA A 209 8.17 26.75 21.93
C ALA A 209 9.03 27.55 20.93
N ASP A 210 10.23 27.08 20.63
CA ASP A 210 11.15 27.64 19.66
C ASP A 210 10.89 27.15 18.21
N GLY A 211 9.86 26.29 18.02
CA GLY A 211 9.52 25.69 16.75
C GLY A 211 10.38 24.48 16.37
N SER A 212 11.35 24.08 17.19
CA SER A 212 12.15 22.87 16.97
C SER A 212 11.28 21.61 17.06
N ILE A 213 11.55 20.60 16.21
CA ILE A 213 10.82 19.34 16.22
C ILE A 213 11.31 18.50 17.41
N VAL A 214 10.43 18.24 18.36
CA VAL A 214 10.70 17.44 19.57
C VAL A 214 10.38 15.97 19.35
N PHE A 215 9.29 15.69 18.61
CA PHE A 215 8.82 14.33 18.35
C PHE A 215 8.21 14.23 16.95
N ARG A 216 8.41 13.08 16.32
CA ARG A 216 7.74 12.68 15.07
C ARG A 216 7.58 11.18 15.01
N ASN A 217 6.49 10.69 14.45
CA ASN A 217 6.34 9.27 14.15
C ASN A 217 6.59 8.97 12.66
N LEU A 218 6.74 7.68 12.34
CA LEU A 218 6.96 7.23 10.95
C LEU A 218 5.83 7.67 10.01
N ALA A 219 4.58 7.64 10.46
CA ALA A 219 3.42 8.03 9.66
C ALA A 219 3.46 9.51 9.24
N ALA A 220 4.03 10.40 10.08
CA ALA A 220 4.25 11.80 9.72
C ALA A 220 5.26 11.92 8.56
N HIS A 221 6.37 11.20 8.64
CA HIS A 221 7.38 11.20 7.56
C HIS A 221 6.77 10.71 6.24
N GLN A 222 6.07 9.60 6.26
CA GLN A 222 5.40 9.06 5.07
C GLN A 222 4.36 10.03 4.50
N SER A 223 3.59 10.73 5.36
CA SER A 223 2.59 11.70 4.92
C SER A 223 3.23 12.91 4.26
N LEU A 224 4.30 13.46 4.85
CA LEU A 224 5.04 14.58 4.27
C LEU A 224 5.72 14.18 2.95
N TRP A 225 6.28 12.95 2.87
CA TRP A 225 6.79 12.40 1.63
C TRP A 225 5.73 12.36 0.53
N MET A 226 4.53 11.83 0.83
CA MET A 226 3.42 11.78 -0.12
C MET A 226 2.95 13.17 -0.54
N LEU A 227 2.90 14.14 0.39
CA LEU A 227 2.52 15.53 0.10
C LEU A 227 3.51 16.19 -0.86
N ALA A 228 4.80 15.89 -0.76
CA ALA A 228 5.83 16.42 -1.62
C ALA A 228 5.83 15.82 -3.04
N ARG A 229 5.06 14.75 -3.28
CA ARG A 229 5.05 13.96 -4.53
C ARG A 229 3.76 14.12 -5.30
N ASP A 230 3.43 15.34 -5.70
CA ASP A 230 2.19 15.63 -6.43
C ASP A 230 2.24 15.26 -7.92
N HIS A 231 3.42 15.12 -8.51
CA HIS A 231 3.60 14.77 -9.93
C HIS A 231 4.65 13.67 -10.12
N GLU A 232 4.58 12.96 -11.25
CA GLU A 232 5.59 11.95 -11.60
C GLU A 232 6.90 12.60 -11.98
N GLN A 233 7.97 12.12 -11.37
CA GLN A 233 9.34 12.44 -11.76
C GLN A 233 10.22 11.22 -11.47
N PRO A 234 11.30 11.00 -12.23
CA PRO A 234 12.23 9.93 -11.93
C PRO A 234 12.73 10.05 -10.48
N LEU A 235 12.69 8.95 -9.73
CA LEU A 235 13.13 8.97 -8.34
C LEU A 235 14.65 9.29 -8.21
N SER A 236 15.43 9.03 -9.27
CA SER A 236 16.84 9.46 -9.35
C SER A 236 17.05 10.96 -9.25
N ASP A 237 16.05 11.74 -9.65
CA ASP A 237 16.11 13.21 -9.72
C ASP A 237 15.64 13.87 -8.43
N ILE A 238 15.28 13.06 -7.44
CA ILE A 238 14.79 13.52 -6.15
C ILE A 238 15.96 13.96 -5.28
N GLY A 239 15.88 15.19 -4.78
CA GLY A 239 16.77 15.70 -3.76
C GLY A 239 16.60 14.99 -2.41
N ASP A 240 17.61 15.08 -1.56
CA ASP A 240 17.52 14.65 -0.17
C ASP A 240 16.76 15.71 0.65
N ASP A 241 15.42 15.80 0.44
CA ASP A 241 14.58 16.59 1.33
C ASP A 241 14.63 15.96 2.74
N SER A 242 15.22 16.67 3.69
CA SER A 242 15.17 16.26 5.09
C SER A 242 13.74 16.32 5.62
N PHE A 243 13.48 15.64 6.73
CA PHE A 243 12.17 15.77 7.38
C PHE A 243 11.87 17.23 7.75
N GLU A 244 12.89 17.96 8.17
CA GLU A 244 12.84 19.37 8.55
C GLU A 244 12.48 20.27 7.34
N ASP A 245 13.01 19.98 6.14
CA ASP A 245 12.63 20.68 4.92
C ASP A 245 11.16 20.42 4.53
N LEU A 246 10.73 19.15 4.62
CA LEU A 246 9.33 18.78 4.37
C LEU A 246 8.37 19.42 5.39
N TYR A 247 8.75 19.40 6.67
CA TYR A 247 7.98 20.09 7.71
C TYR A 247 7.89 21.59 7.44
N GLY A 248 9.01 22.24 7.12
CA GLY A 248 9.07 23.66 6.78
C GLY A 248 8.15 24.02 5.62
N ARG A 249 8.09 23.18 4.59
CA ARG A 249 7.27 23.37 3.40
C ARG A 249 5.77 23.22 3.66
N PHE A 250 5.37 22.21 4.45
CA PHE A 250 3.96 21.83 4.57
C PHE A 250 3.31 22.14 5.92
N CYS A 251 4.07 22.40 6.96
CA CYS A 251 3.53 22.52 8.31
C CYS A 251 3.88 23.81 9.04
N ALA A 252 4.99 24.47 8.71
CA ALA A 252 5.49 25.61 9.51
C ALA A 252 4.53 26.79 9.56
N GLU A 253 3.86 27.13 8.44
CA GLU A 253 2.89 28.23 8.40
C GLU A 253 1.64 27.92 9.23
N GLY A 254 1.09 26.70 9.11
CA GLY A 254 -0.06 26.25 9.89
C GLY A 254 0.24 26.21 11.38
N ALA A 255 1.45 25.77 11.75
CA ALA A 255 1.90 25.78 13.14
C ALA A 255 2.00 27.22 13.70
N ALA A 256 2.53 28.17 12.94
CA ALA A 256 2.58 29.58 13.33
C ALA A 256 1.18 30.18 13.52
N LYS A 257 0.22 29.84 12.67
CA LYS A 257 -1.19 30.24 12.81
C LYS A 257 -1.79 29.65 14.10
N ALA A 258 -1.54 28.37 14.39
CA ALA A 258 -2.06 27.71 15.59
C ALA A 258 -1.51 28.31 16.88
N LEU A 259 -0.26 28.77 16.91
CA LEU A 259 0.30 29.51 18.06
C LEU A 259 -0.46 30.79 18.34
N GLN A 260 -1.00 31.46 17.31
CA GLN A 260 -1.76 32.69 17.45
C GLN A 260 -3.23 32.45 17.82
N THR A 261 -3.86 31.43 17.23
CA THR A 261 -5.32 31.20 17.30
C THR A 261 -5.72 30.05 18.23
N GLY A 262 -4.74 29.27 18.74
CA GLY A 262 -4.95 28.06 19.55
C GLY A 262 -5.08 26.79 18.70
N ASN A 263 -5.68 26.88 17.52
CA ASN A 263 -5.77 25.76 16.58
C ASN A 263 -5.83 26.27 15.13
N HIS A 264 -5.49 25.37 14.20
CA HIS A 264 -5.62 25.61 12.77
C HIS A 264 -5.85 24.28 12.04
N ARG A 265 -6.45 24.31 10.84
CA ARG A 265 -6.67 23.12 10.01
C ARG A 265 -6.48 23.47 8.54
N GLU A 266 -5.83 22.54 7.82
CA GLU A 266 -5.62 22.63 6.38
C GLU A 266 -6.00 21.32 5.71
N GLU A 267 -6.39 21.39 4.44
CA GLU A 267 -6.68 20.22 3.60
C GLU A 267 -5.83 20.29 2.34
N HIS A 268 -5.15 19.19 2.04
CA HIS A 268 -4.35 19.04 0.83
C HIS A 268 -4.87 17.86 0.02
N ARG A 269 -4.83 17.99 -1.31
CA ARG A 269 -5.25 16.94 -2.24
C ARG A 269 -4.21 16.80 -3.32
N ASN A 270 -3.77 15.56 -3.54
CA ASN A 270 -2.85 15.21 -4.62
C ASN A 270 -3.11 13.78 -5.11
N ARG A 271 -2.23 13.26 -5.95
CA ARG A 271 -2.31 11.91 -6.52
C ARG A 271 -2.31 10.78 -5.47
N TRP A 272 -1.81 11.03 -4.25
CA TRP A 272 -1.82 10.08 -3.13
C TRP A 272 -3.12 10.10 -2.34
N GLY A 273 -4.02 11.05 -2.61
CA GLY A 273 -5.32 11.18 -1.98
C GLY A 273 -5.53 12.50 -1.25
N ASN A 274 -6.35 12.46 -0.21
CA ASN A 274 -6.71 13.63 0.58
C ASN A 274 -5.99 13.57 1.93
N PHE A 275 -5.40 14.70 2.34
CA PHE A 275 -4.72 14.86 3.62
C PHE A 275 -5.38 15.96 4.41
N VAL A 276 -5.57 15.73 5.70
CA VAL A 276 -6.05 16.71 6.67
C VAL A 276 -4.95 16.95 7.68
N ILE A 277 -4.48 18.19 7.77
CA ILE A 277 -3.47 18.58 8.74
C ILE A 277 -4.16 19.42 9.81
N ASN A 278 -4.13 18.96 11.05
CA ASN A 278 -4.66 19.70 12.19
C ASN A 278 -3.50 20.14 13.08
N TYR A 279 -3.56 21.34 13.54
CA TYR A 279 -2.59 21.98 14.41
C TYR A 279 -3.28 22.39 15.69
N ALA A 280 -2.72 22.05 16.82
CA ALA A 280 -3.20 22.45 18.13
C ALA A 280 -2.05 22.98 18.97
N ARG A 281 -2.23 24.14 19.60
CA ARG A 281 -1.28 24.66 20.58
C ARG A 281 -1.22 23.71 21.78
N SER A 282 -0.02 23.34 22.21
CA SER A 282 0.18 22.55 23.43
C SER A 282 0.37 23.44 24.66
N ASP A 283 0.18 22.87 25.83
CA ASP A 283 0.36 23.58 27.13
C ASP A 283 1.80 24.07 27.31
N ASP A 284 2.78 23.39 26.70
CA ASP A 284 4.21 23.73 26.73
C ASP A 284 4.60 24.81 25.71
N ALA A 285 3.63 25.58 25.21
CA ALA A 285 3.80 26.63 24.21
C ALA A 285 4.32 26.16 22.84
N GLY A 286 4.39 24.86 22.60
CA GLY A 286 4.67 24.27 21.29
C GLY A 286 3.39 24.02 20.48
N VAL A 287 3.50 23.23 19.40
CA VAL A 287 2.37 22.82 18.55
C VAL A 287 2.38 21.32 18.36
N ILE A 288 1.20 20.71 18.49
CA ILE A 288 0.97 19.34 18.06
C ILE A 288 0.35 19.40 16.67
N VAL A 289 0.98 18.75 15.71
CA VAL A 289 0.52 18.62 14.32
C VAL A 289 0.10 17.17 14.09
N THR A 290 -1.13 16.96 13.61
CA THR A 290 -1.57 15.65 13.15
C THR A 290 -1.82 15.70 11.65
N ILE A 291 -1.30 14.70 10.92
CA ILE A 291 -1.44 14.58 9.47
C ILE A 291 -2.20 13.29 9.17
N ASP A 292 -3.45 13.42 8.79
CA ASP A 292 -4.32 12.29 8.48
C ASP A 292 -4.48 12.14 6.98
N GLN A 293 -4.12 10.98 6.44
CA GLN A 293 -4.54 10.61 5.08
C GLN A 293 -5.96 10.06 5.14
N MET A 294 -6.83 10.63 4.34
CA MET A 294 -8.21 10.17 4.20
C MET A 294 -8.27 9.13 3.08
N LEU A 295 -8.57 7.89 3.40
CA LEU A 295 -8.65 6.81 2.41
C LEU A 295 -10.07 6.61 1.88
N PRO A 296 -10.21 6.14 0.61
CA PRO A 296 -11.46 5.67 0.07
C PRO A 296 -12.06 4.53 0.90
N PHE A 297 -13.39 4.44 0.95
CA PHE A 297 -14.10 3.41 1.71
C PHE A 297 -13.67 1.98 1.35
N ALA A 298 -13.36 1.72 0.09
CA ALA A 298 -12.89 0.40 -0.35
C ALA A 298 -11.58 -0.05 0.33
N CYS A 299 -10.68 0.88 0.67
CA CYS A 299 -9.48 0.56 1.45
C CYS A 299 -9.83 0.10 2.86
N HIS A 300 -10.80 0.76 3.51
CA HIS A 300 -11.30 0.33 4.82
C HIS A 300 -11.99 -1.03 4.76
N LEU A 301 -12.83 -1.23 3.76
CA LEU A 301 -13.48 -2.53 3.54
C LEU A 301 -12.43 -3.63 3.42
N ALA A 302 -11.40 -3.42 2.60
CA ALA A 302 -10.32 -4.39 2.42
C ALA A 302 -9.55 -4.69 3.72
N THR A 303 -9.18 -3.65 4.48
CA THR A 303 -8.45 -3.83 5.76
C THR A 303 -9.31 -4.54 6.82
N ARG A 304 -10.61 -4.27 6.86
CA ARG A 304 -11.54 -4.97 7.78
C ARG A 304 -11.76 -6.42 7.38
N ILE A 305 -11.84 -6.72 6.08
CA ILE A 305 -11.96 -8.09 5.57
C ILE A 305 -10.69 -8.90 5.84
N ALA A 306 -9.50 -8.28 5.75
CA ALA A 306 -8.21 -8.93 5.99
C ALA A 306 -8.13 -9.63 7.36
N GLY A 307 -8.75 -9.06 8.41
CA GLY A 307 -8.81 -9.67 9.75
C GLY A 307 -9.88 -10.75 9.94
N LEU A 308 -10.60 -11.14 8.87
CA LEU A 308 -11.75 -12.06 8.99
C LEU A 308 -11.44 -13.43 8.37
N ASP A 309 -11.80 -14.49 9.09
CA ASP A 309 -11.77 -15.85 8.55
C ASP A 309 -12.99 -16.08 7.63
N LEU A 310 -12.88 -15.64 6.39
CA LEU A 310 -13.88 -15.81 5.34
C LEU A 310 -13.33 -16.71 4.22
N SER A 311 -14.20 -17.50 3.59
CA SER A 311 -13.83 -18.19 2.36
C SER A 311 -13.67 -17.19 1.20
N PRO A 312 -12.86 -17.51 0.15
CA PRO A 312 -12.67 -16.63 -0.99
C PRO A 312 -14.00 -16.16 -1.62
N ARG A 313 -14.97 -17.07 -1.74
CA ARG A 313 -16.29 -16.76 -2.29
C ARG A 313 -17.07 -15.79 -1.39
N ARG A 314 -17.00 -15.96 -0.07
CA ARG A 314 -17.63 -15.01 0.87
C ARG A 314 -16.98 -13.64 0.85
N VAL A 315 -15.68 -13.57 0.66
CA VAL A 315 -14.96 -12.30 0.44
C VAL A 315 -15.55 -11.56 -0.77
N MET A 316 -15.66 -12.23 -1.93
CA MET A 316 -16.20 -11.63 -3.15
C MET A 316 -17.68 -11.22 -2.99
N VAL A 317 -18.52 -12.08 -2.37
CA VAL A 317 -19.93 -11.74 -2.09
C VAL A 317 -20.01 -10.52 -1.16
N CYS A 318 -19.18 -10.46 -0.12
CA CYS A 318 -19.15 -9.33 0.81
C CYS A 318 -18.82 -8.02 0.07
N TRP A 319 -17.77 -8.02 -0.75
CA TRP A 319 -17.39 -6.88 -1.57
C TRP A 319 -18.53 -6.40 -2.47
N LEU A 320 -19.09 -7.29 -3.27
CA LEU A 320 -20.16 -6.96 -4.23
C LEU A 320 -21.41 -6.44 -3.52
N LEU A 321 -21.79 -7.07 -2.40
CA LEU A 321 -22.95 -6.63 -1.61
C LEU A 321 -22.75 -5.24 -1.03
N VAL A 322 -21.57 -4.96 -0.46
CA VAL A 322 -21.22 -3.66 0.14
C VAL A 322 -21.11 -2.57 -0.93
N LEU A 323 -20.71 -2.93 -2.15
CA LEU A 323 -20.70 -2.01 -3.30
C LEU A 323 -22.08 -1.78 -3.92
N GLY A 324 -23.15 -2.41 -3.38
CA GLY A 324 -24.52 -2.16 -3.76
C GLY A 324 -25.05 -3.06 -4.89
N HIS A 325 -24.34 -4.13 -5.27
CA HIS A 325 -24.86 -5.07 -6.25
C HIS A 325 -26.07 -5.85 -5.71
N SER A 326 -27.08 -6.07 -6.56
CA SER A 326 -28.20 -6.92 -6.20
C SER A 326 -27.80 -8.40 -6.10
N ARG A 327 -28.57 -9.21 -5.38
CA ARG A 327 -28.35 -10.66 -5.28
C ARG A 327 -28.30 -11.34 -6.65
N LYS A 328 -29.11 -10.88 -7.61
CA LYS A 328 -29.12 -11.39 -8.99
C LYS A 328 -27.83 -11.00 -9.73
N ASP A 329 -27.35 -9.75 -9.56
CA ASP A 329 -26.10 -9.30 -10.17
C ASP A 329 -24.90 -10.07 -9.59
N ILE A 330 -24.89 -10.28 -8.27
CA ILE A 330 -23.85 -11.07 -7.59
C ILE A 330 -23.85 -12.52 -8.11
N ALA A 331 -25.03 -13.13 -8.24
CA ALA A 331 -25.17 -14.49 -8.77
C ALA A 331 -24.66 -14.57 -10.22
N HIS A 332 -24.99 -13.58 -11.05
CA HIS A 332 -24.51 -13.49 -12.43
C HIS A 332 -22.98 -13.28 -12.51
N LEU A 333 -22.43 -12.35 -11.72
CA LEU A 333 -20.99 -12.05 -11.69
C LEU A 333 -20.16 -13.24 -11.21
N LEU A 334 -20.66 -13.99 -10.22
CA LEU A 334 -19.94 -15.11 -9.61
C LEU A 334 -20.26 -16.46 -10.31
N GLU A 335 -21.13 -16.49 -11.30
CA GLU A 335 -21.59 -17.70 -12.02
C GLU A 335 -22.14 -18.80 -11.06
N VAL A 336 -23.00 -18.39 -10.12
CA VAL A 336 -23.64 -19.29 -9.16
C VAL A 336 -25.14 -19.04 -9.10
N GLY A 337 -25.88 -19.95 -8.46
CA GLY A 337 -27.32 -19.77 -8.19
C GLY A 337 -27.58 -18.65 -7.19
N VAL A 338 -28.75 -17.99 -7.31
CA VAL A 338 -29.18 -16.96 -6.35
C VAL A 338 -29.29 -17.52 -4.94
N ASP A 339 -29.68 -18.78 -4.79
CA ASP A 339 -29.80 -19.45 -3.49
C ASP A 339 -28.42 -19.59 -2.82
N THR A 340 -27.38 -19.93 -3.56
CA THR A 340 -26.00 -19.96 -3.05
C THR A 340 -25.55 -18.56 -2.58
N VAL A 341 -25.90 -17.50 -3.31
CA VAL A 341 -25.63 -16.12 -2.89
C VAL A 341 -26.38 -15.79 -1.60
N ASN A 342 -27.67 -16.21 -1.47
CA ASN A 342 -28.46 -16.01 -0.26
C ASN A 342 -27.83 -16.69 0.96
N GLU A 343 -27.30 -17.91 0.81
CA GLU A 343 -26.59 -18.63 1.86
C GLU A 343 -25.34 -17.85 2.32
N HIS A 344 -24.54 -17.36 1.37
CA HIS A 344 -23.35 -16.54 1.71
C HIS A 344 -23.73 -15.24 2.40
N ILE A 345 -24.77 -14.54 1.94
CA ILE A 345 -25.27 -13.30 2.56
C ILE A 345 -25.80 -13.58 3.97
N SER A 346 -26.57 -14.64 4.16
CA SER A 346 -27.09 -15.01 5.48
C SER A 346 -25.95 -15.30 6.47
N ALA A 347 -24.91 -15.99 6.02
CA ALA A 347 -23.74 -16.25 6.84
C ALA A 347 -22.95 -14.95 7.18
N LEU A 348 -22.85 -13.99 6.25
CA LEU A 348 -22.26 -12.68 6.51
C LEU A 348 -23.11 -11.90 7.52
N TYR A 349 -24.43 -11.84 7.34
CA TYR A 349 -25.33 -11.14 8.27
C TYR A 349 -25.25 -11.73 9.68
N ALA A 350 -25.27 -13.05 9.82
CA ALA A 350 -25.11 -13.70 11.11
C ALA A 350 -23.77 -13.37 11.77
N ARG A 351 -22.68 -13.33 10.99
CA ARG A 351 -21.33 -13.00 11.51
C ARG A 351 -21.23 -11.57 12.02
N PHE A 352 -21.88 -10.62 11.36
CA PHE A 352 -21.79 -9.19 11.68
C PHE A 352 -22.96 -8.67 12.50
N GLY A 353 -23.93 -9.52 12.88
CA GLY A 353 -25.14 -9.08 13.55
C GLY A 353 -25.99 -8.11 12.70
N ALA A 354 -25.86 -8.20 11.36
CA ALA A 354 -26.55 -7.35 10.40
C ALA A 354 -27.89 -7.99 9.98
N GLY A 355 -28.92 -7.18 9.75
CA GLY A 355 -30.19 -7.63 9.17
C GLY A 355 -30.33 -7.26 7.71
N THR A 356 -29.58 -6.26 7.25
CA THR A 356 -29.64 -5.71 5.91
C THR A 356 -28.24 -5.41 5.34
N ALA A 357 -28.16 -5.18 4.02
CA ALA A 357 -26.93 -4.72 3.41
C ALA A 357 -26.46 -3.35 3.98
N VAL A 358 -27.39 -2.48 4.37
CA VAL A 358 -27.08 -1.19 5.01
C VAL A 358 -26.41 -1.40 6.37
N ASP A 359 -26.93 -2.34 7.17
CA ASP A 359 -26.33 -2.68 8.47
C ASP A 359 -24.92 -3.26 8.28
N LEU A 360 -24.73 -4.08 7.26
CA LEU A 360 -23.40 -4.61 6.91
C LEU A 360 -22.44 -3.48 6.51
N VAL A 361 -22.86 -2.56 5.66
CA VAL A 361 -22.04 -1.37 5.31
C VAL A 361 -21.70 -0.58 6.56
N ARG A 362 -22.65 -0.38 7.47
CA ARG A 362 -22.42 0.33 8.74
C ARG A 362 -21.38 -0.42 9.60
N ALA A 363 -21.48 -1.75 9.72
CA ALA A 363 -20.51 -2.55 10.47
C ALA A 363 -19.08 -2.48 9.93
N PHE A 364 -18.90 -2.21 8.63
CA PHE A 364 -17.61 -1.90 8.04
C PHE A 364 -17.26 -0.40 8.16
N SER A 365 -18.25 0.43 8.49
CA SER A 365 -18.09 1.88 8.60
C SER A 365 -17.67 2.34 10.00
N ASP A 366 -17.92 1.58 11.02
CA ASP A 366 -17.52 1.82 12.41
C ASP A 366 -16.17 1.16 12.72
#